data_8cb9b3839e6d37c03705785d001c652d
#
_entry.id   8cb9b3839e6d37c03705785d001c652d
#
_cell.length_a   1.000
_cell.length_b   1.000
_cell.length_c   1.000
_cell.angle_alpha   90.00
_cell.angle_beta   90.00
_cell.angle_gamma   90.00
#
_symmetry.space_group_name_H-M   'P 1'
#
loop_
_entity.id
_entity.type
_entity.pdbx_description
1 polymer ?
#
loop_
_entity_poly.entity_id
_entity_poly.type
_entity_poly.pdbx_seq_one_letter_code
_entity_poly.pdbx_strand_id
1 'polypeptide(L)'
;MKAVIMAGGRGERLRPFTYVVPKPLLPVNETNAIENSISKLSRHGFQDFLISVNYLKNKFDICLEYEKKFDINIKLVEEPKRMGTAGSLRYMSEDLKEPFLLQNGDLFADVDYTKMYKKFSEYQCDCLVGMKKIEVQSLYGVIDVNDDFSVKRVVEKPTTTEWIN
;
A
#
# COMPACT_ATOMS: atom_id res chain seq x y z
N MET A 1 4.30 14.50 10.88
CA MET A 1 3.54 14.09 9.68
C MET A 1 2.77 12.81 9.99
N LYS A 2 1.60 12.62 9.38
CA LYS A 2 0.70 11.49 9.65
C LYS A 2 0.70 10.48 8.51
N ALA A 3 0.66 9.19 8.85
CA ALA A 3 0.55 8.10 7.90
C ALA A 3 -0.64 7.18 8.22
N VAL A 4 -1.33 6.72 7.19
CA VAL A 4 -2.40 5.71 7.27
C VAL A 4 -1.91 4.44 6.59
N ILE A 5 -1.95 3.32 7.31
CA ILE A 5 -1.57 2.00 6.81
C ILE A 5 -2.82 1.13 6.72
N MET A 6 -3.14 0.70 5.50
CA MET A 6 -4.31 -0.13 5.22
C MET A 6 -3.99 -1.61 5.44
N ALA A 7 -4.51 -2.20 6.51
CA ALA A 7 -4.15 -3.57 6.92
C ALA A 7 -5.36 -4.51 7.14
N GLY A 8 -6.59 -4.09 6.81
CA GLY A 8 -7.82 -4.86 7.07
C GLY A 8 -8.07 -6.05 6.13
N GLY A 9 -7.20 -6.31 5.16
CA GLY A 9 -7.38 -7.34 4.13
C GLY A 9 -7.20 -8.78 4.63
N ARG A 10 -7.91 -9.76 4.01
CA ARG A 10 -7.82 -11.19 4.37
C ARG A 10 -6.57 -11.91 3.85
N GLY A 11 -5.87 -11.35 2.85
CA GLY A 11 -4.67 -11.98 2.27
C GLY A 11 -4.92 -13.36 1.64
N GLU A 12 -6.07 -13.58 1.00
CA GLU A 12 -6.56 -14.90 0.56
C GLU A 12 -5.60 -15.67 -0.35
N ARG A 13 -4.80 -14.96 -1.17
CA ARG A 13 -3.77 -15.55 -2.04
C ARG A 13 -2.60 -16.20 -1.29
N LEU A 14 -2.41 -15.87 -0.01
CA LEU A 14 -1.35 -16.41 0.85
C LEU A 14 -1.87 -17.44 1.86
N ARG A 15 -3.06 -18.01 1.66
CA ARG A 15 -3.52 -19.15 2.45
C ARG A 15 -2.62 -20.37 2.21
N PRO A 16 -2.35 -21.20 3.24
CA PRO A 16 -2.99 -21.24 4.57
C PRO A 16 -2.40 -20.28 5.62
N PHE A 17 -1.28 -19.60 5.38
CA PHE A 17 -0.60 -18.76 6.37
C PHE A 17 -1.51 -17.68 6.94
N THR A 18 -2.32 -17.06 6.08
CA THR A 18 -3.22 -15.96 6.46
C THR A 18 -4.49 -16.43 7.18
N TYR A 19 -4.66 -17.72 7.48
CA TYR A 19 -5.68 -18.16 8.44
C TYR A 19 -5.31 -17.80 9.89
N VAL A 20 -4.03 -17.67 10.20
CA VAL A 20 -3.54 -17.48 11.58
C VAL A 20 -2.77 -16.18 11.79
N VAL A 21 -2.19 -15.61 10.71
CA VAL A 21 -1.44 -14.34 10.75
C VAL A 21 -1.93 -13.42 9.63
N PRO A 22 -2.29 -12.15 9.92
CA PRO A 22 -2.60 -11.17 8.88
C PRO A 22 -1.45 -11.02 7.89
N LYS A 23 -1.75 -10.83 6.59
CA LYS A 23 -0.73 -10.69 5.55
C LYS A 23 0.36 -9.67 5.90
N PRO A 24 0.04 -8.45 6.40
CA PRO A 24 1.04 -7.45 6.73
C PRO A 24 1.97 -7.79 7.91
N LEU A 25 1.58 -8.77 8.74
CA LEU A 25 2.35 -9.28 9.87
C LEU A 25 3.10 -10.58 9.57
N LEU A 26 2.97 -11.13 8.36
CA LEU A 26 3.77 -12.28 7.96
C LEU A 26 5.25 -11.90 7.97
N PRO A 27 6.12 -12.78 8.52
CA PRO A 27 7.55 -12.51 8.58
C PRO A 27 8.16 -12.45 7.17
N VAL A 28 8.96 -11.45 6.95
CA VAL A 28 9.81 -11.28 5.76
C VAL A 28 11.22 -10.98 6.25
N ASN A 29 12.11 -11.96 6.17
CA ASN A 29 13.40 -11.95 6.85
C ASN A 29 13.21 -11.79 8.39
N GLU A 30 13.85 -10.78 8.98
CA GLU A 30 13.83 -10.52 10.43
C GLU A 30 12.69 -9.58 10.87
N THR A 31 11.83 -9.15 9.97
CA THR A 31 10.76 -8.16 10.22
C THR A 31 9.46 -8.57 9.53
N ASN A 32 8.47 -7.69 9.50
CA ASN A 32 7.25 -7.82 8.72
C ASN A 32 6.96 -6.52 7.94
N ALA A 33 5.97 -6.55 7.04
CA ALA A 33 5.72 -5.41 6.16
C ALA A 33 5.31 -4.13 6.91
N ILE A 34 4.49 -4.25 7.97
CA ILE A 34 4.08 -3.09 8.77
C ILE A 34 5.28 -2.50 9.50
N GLU A 35 6.08 -3.33 10.17
CA GLU A 35 7.25 -2.86 10.90
C GLU A 35 8.25 -2.16 9.97
N ASN A 36 8.52 -2.77 8.81
CA ASN A 36 9.38 -2.16 7.79
C ASN A 36 8.83 -0.80 7.32
N SER A 37 7.53 -0.71 7.09
CA SER A 37 6.86 0.54 6.68
C SER A 37 6.97 1.61 7.76
N ILE A 38 6.66 1.28 9.00
CA ILE A 38 6.77 2.20 10.15
C ILE A 38 8.21 2.67 10.33
N SER A 39 9.18 1.75 10.31
CA SER A 39 10.61 2.08 10.43
C SER A 39 11.09 3.03 9.32
N LYS A 40 10.66 2.83 8.09
CA LYS A 40 11.01 3.73 6.98
C LYS A 40 10.36 5.11 7.15
N LEU A 41 9.06 5.14 7.42
CA LEU A 41 8.31 6.38 7.54
C LEU A 41 8.77 7.22 8.74
N SER A 42 9.07 6.60 9.88
CA SER A 42 9.59 7.32 11.06
C SER A 42 10.91 8.04 10.76
N ARG A 43 11.82 7.42 9.98
CA ARG A 43 13.06 8.07 9.52
C ARG A 43 12.82 9.26 8.60
N HIS A 44 11.66 9.33 7.94
CA HIS A 44 11.22 10.46 7.13
C HIS A 44 10.35 11.49 7.91
N GLY A 45 10.30 11.38 9.25
CA GLY A 45 9.63 12.34 10.13
C GLY A 45 8.13 12.12 10.30
N PHE A 46 7.60 10.93 9.94
CA PHE A 46 6.23 10.54 10.30
C PHE A 46 6.20 10.06 11.75
N GLN A 47 5.32 10.65 12.55
CA GLN A 47 5.22 10.37 13.98
C GLN A 47 3.87 9.81 14.40
N ASP A 48 2.81 10.07 13.63
CA ASP A 48 1.46 9.61 13.93
C ASP A 48 1.01 8.58 12.89
N PHE A 49 0.67 7.39 13.34
CA PHE A 49 0.25 6.28 12.49
C PHE A 49 -1.16 5.84 12.82
N LEU A 50 -2.03 5.79 11.82
CA LEU A 50 -3.33 5.15 11.88
C LEU A 50 -3.26 3.84 11.10
N ILE A 51 -3.49 2.72 11.76
CA ILE A 51 -3.47 1.40 11.11
C ILE A 51 -4.91 0.89 11.05
N SER A 52 -5.44 0.78 9.84
CA SER A 52 -6.77 0.22 9.61
C SER A 52 -6.72 -1.30 9.74
N VAL A 53 -7.53 -1.86 10.62
CA VAL A 53 -7.57 -3.30 10.92
C VAL A 53 -9.00 -3.85 10.83
N ASN A 54 -9.14 -5.09 10.40
CA ASN A 54 -10.41 -5.83 10.39
C ASN A 54 -10.16 -7.32 10.65
N TYR A 55 -9.68 -8.03 9.62
CA TYR A 55 -9.41 -9.47 9.72
C TYR A 55 -8.28 -9.75 10.71
N LEU A 56 -8.52 -10.63 11.69
CA LEU A 56 -7.58 -10.99 12.76
C LEU A 56 -7.06 -9.76 13.52
N LYS A 57 -7.90 -8.74 13.75
CA LYS A 57 -7.54 -7.45 14.34
C LYS A 57 -6.69 -7.56 15.61
N ASN A 58 -6.99 -8.52 16.50
CA ASN A 58 -6.27 -8.72 17.76
C ASN A 58 -4.78 -9.09 17.57
N LYS A 59 -4.38 -9.51 16.37
CA LYS A 59 -2.97 -9.77 16.06
C LYS A 59 -2.16 -8.50 15.83
N PHE A 60 -2.84 -7.38 15.61
CA PHE A 60 -2.18 -6.08 15.40
C PHE A 60 -1.78 -5.38 16.70
N ASP A 61 -2.15 -5.91 17.86
CA ASP A 61 -1.73 -5.35 19.16
C ASP A 61 -0.19 -5.29 19.26
N ILE A 62 0.52 -6.21 18.59
CA ILE A 62 1.99 -6.16 18.46
C ILE A 62 2.50 -4.84 17.89
N CYS A 63 1.70 -4.16 17.06
CA CYS A 63 2.10 -2.87 16.47
C CYS A 63 2.26 -1.79 17.53
N LEU A 64 1.58 -1.89 18.69
CA LEU A 64 1.69 -0.93 19.77
C LEU A 64 3.08 -0.99 20.45
N GLU A 65 3.80 -2.10 20.33
CA GLU A 65 5.18 -2.20 20.80
C GLU A 65 6.14 -1.33 19.97
N TYR A 66 5.77 -1.04 18.72
CA TYR A 66 6.56 -0.20 17.82
C TYR A 66 6.55 1.28 18.25
N GLU A 67 5.57 1.74 19.06
CA GLU A 67 5.56 3.10 19.61
C GLU A 67 6.85 3.38 20.36
N LYS A 68 7.23 2.49 21.28
CA LYS A 68 8.46 2.63 22.07
C LYS A 68 9.71 2.41 21.19
N LYS A 69 9.64 1.47 20.24
CA LYS A 69 10.78 1.10 19.39
C LYS A 69 11.19 2.24 18.46
N PHE A 70 10.25 3.02 17.96
CA PHE A 70 10.48 4.04 16.94
C PHE A 70 10.17 5.47 17.42
N ASP A 71 9.77 5.65 18.68
CA ASP A 71 9.37 6.93 19.29
C ASP A 71 8.25 7.63 18.48
N ILE A 72 7.13 6.93 18.35
CA ILE A 72 5.97 7.31 17.51
C ILE A 72 4.64 7.04 18.23
N ASN A 73 3.54 7.53 17.68
CA ASN A 73 2.19 7.24 18.15
C ASN A 73 1.48 6.30 17.15
N ILE A 74 0.83 5.25 17.63
CA ILE A 74 0.06 4.31 16.82
C ILE A 74 -1.37 4.21 17.33
N LYS A 75 -2.34 4.40 16.43
CA LYS A 75 -3.76 4.16 16.68
C LYS A 75 -4.27 3.07 15.76
N LEU A 76 -4.74 1.97 16.34
CA LEU A 76 -5.45 0.94 15.58
C LEU A 76 -6.90 1.38 15.37
N VAL A 77 -7.35 1.40 14.11
CA VAL A 77 -8.71 1.79 13.75
C VAL A 77 -9.43 0.59 13.14
N GLU A 78 -10.45 0.12 13.84
CA GLU A 78 -11.23 -1.02 13.39
C GLU A 78 -12.20 -0.64 12.27
N GLU A 79 -12.17 -1.39 11.16
CA GLU A 79 -13.22 -1.36 10.14
C GLU A 79 -14.35 -2.33 10.55
N PRO A 80 -15.56 -1.86 10.87
CA PRO A 80 -16.67 -2.76 11.25
C PRO A 80 -17.07 -3.71 10.11
N LYS A 81 -16.86 -3.31 8.87
CA LYS A 81 -17.10 -4.11 7.65
C LYS A 81 -16.10 -3.71 6.57
N ARG A 82 -15.90 -4.60 5.61
CA ARG A 82 -15.02 -4.32 4.46
C ARG A 82 -15.59 -3.17 3.62
N MET A 83 -14.79 -2.12 3.45
CA MET A 83 -15.16 -0.89 2.75
C MET A 83 -14.36 -0.67 1.46
N GLY A 84 -13.66 -1.69 0.97
CA GLY A 84 -12.74 -1.55 -0.16
C GLY A 84 -11.39 -0.97 0.25
N THR A 85 -10.62 -0.49 -0.72
CA THR A 85 -9.22 -0.12 -0.48
C THR A 85 -9.07 1.06 0.47
N ALA A 86 -9.84 2.13 0.28
CA ALA A 86 -9.70 3.37 1.07
C ALA A 86 -10.94 3.71 1.92
N GLY A 87 -11.92 2.82 1.96
CA GLY A 87 -13.19 3.10 2.64
C GLY A 87 -13.07 3.27 4.16
N SER A 88 -12.03 2.69 4.77
CA SER A 88 -11.76 2.87 6.20
C SER A 88 -11.38 4.30 6.59
N LEU A 89 -10.93 5.13 5.66
CA LEU A 89 -10.63 6.55 5.90
C LEU A 89 -11.83 7.28 6.50
N ARG A 90 -13.05 6.82 6.19
CA ARG A 90 -14.28 7.38 6.79
C ARG A 90 -14.29 7.28 8.31
N TYR A 91 -13.70 6.23 8.89
CA TYR A 91 -13.63 6.05 10.35
C TYR A 91 -12.47 6.80 10.99
N MET A 92 -11.65 7.47 10.18
CA MET A 92 -10.50 8.25 10.59
C MET A 92 -10.66 9.75 10.28
N SER A 93 -11.85 10.19 9.81
CA SER A 93 -12.08 11.56 9.31
C SER A 93 -11.74 12.64 10.33
N GLU A 94 -11.95 12.39 11.62
CA GLU A 94 -11.60 13.33 12.70
C GLU A 94 -10.09 13.43 12.92
N ASP A 95 -9.35 12.36 12.62
CA ASP A 95 -7.89 12.32 12.73
C ASP A 95 -7.18 12.86 11.46
N LEU A 96 -7.90 12.97 10.32
CA LEU A 96 -7.36 13.27 9.00
C LEU A 96 -7.78 14.67 8.49
N LYS A 97 -7.56 15.70 9.31
CA LYS A 97 -7.86 17.11 8.93
C LYS A 97 -6.72 17.75 8.13
N GLU A 98 -5.51 17.23 8.24
CA GLU A 98 -4.32 17.70 7.57
C GLU A 98 -3.84 16.66 6.53
N PRO A 99 -2.99 17.06 5.58
CA PRO A 99 -2.40 16.12 4.62
C PRO A 99 -1.74 14.92 5.30
N PHE A 100 -1.96 13.74 4.73
CA PHE A 100 -1.44 12.48 5.24
C PHE A 100 -0.96 11.58 4.12
N LEU A 101 -0.06 10.65 4.45
CA LEU A 101 0.34 9.58 3.56
C LEU A 101 -0.62 8.39 3.71
N LEU A 102 -1.08 7.84 2.60
CA LEU A 102 -1.86 6.59 2.56
C LEU A 102 -1.04 5.51 1.86
N GLN A 103 -0.88 4.35 2.50
CA GLN A 103 -0.24 3.19 1.85
C GLN A 103 -0.88 1.86 2.28
N ASN A 104 -0.63 0.82 1.48
CA ASN A 104 -1.01 -0.55 1.82
C ASN A 104 -0.08 -1.12 2.90
N GLY A 105 -0.62 -1.96 3.79
CA GLY A 105 0.13 -2.56 4.90
C GLY A 105 1.10 -3.67 4.49
N ASP A 106 1.08 -4.09 3.23
CA ASP A 106 1.97 -5.12 2.67
C ASP A 106 2.99 -4.55 1.66
N LEU A 107 3.19 -3.23 1.71
CA LEU A 107 4.10 -2.53 0.80
C LEU A 107 5.56 -2.65 1.24
N PHE A 108 6.41 -3.13 0.32
CA PHE A 108 7.86 -3.02 0.39
C PHE A 108 8.32 -2.11 -0.75
N ALA A 109 8.52 -0.84 -0.47
CA ALA A 109 8.95 0.14 -1.46
C ALA A 109 10.17 0.94 -0.98
N ASP A 110 11.00 1.32 -1.94
CA ASP A 110 12.11 2.23 -1.72
C ASP A 110 11.73 3.63 -2.25
N VAL A 111 11.00 4.35 -1.42
CA VAL A 111 10.46 5.69 -1.72
C VAL A 111 11.12 6.72 -0.81
N ASP A 112 11.58 7.81 -1.39
CA ASP A 112 11.95 9.01 -0.65
C ASP A 112 10.67 9.80 -0.27
N TYR A 113 10.11 9.44 0.88
CA TYR A 113 8.86 10.04 1.37
C TYR A 113 9.02 11.53 1.69
N THR A 114 10.19 11.99 2.10
CA THR A 114 10.48 13.41 2.33
C THR A 114 10.36 14.20 1.04
N LYS A 115 10.97 13.69 -0.04
CA LYS A 115 10.88 14.30 -1.36
C LYS A 115 9.45 14.24 -1.93
N MET A 116 8.74 13.13 -1.69
CA MET A 116 7.34 13.00 -2.11
C MET A 116 6.45 14.04 -1.42
N TYR A 117 6.58 14.21 -0.11
CA TYR A 117 5.81 15.18 0.66
C TYR A 117 6.12 16.64 0.24
N LYS A 118 7.41 16.94 -0.03
CA LYS A 118 7.82 18.23 -0.55
C LYS A 118 7.16 18.54 -1.90
N LYS A 119 7.17 17.59 -2.82
CA LYS A 119 6.49 17.72 -4.13
C LYS A 119 4.97 17.91 -3.99
N PHE A 120 4.33 17.17 -3.08
CA PHE A 120 2.90 17.36 -2.79
C PHE A 120 2.59 18.81 -2.40
N SER A 121 3.40 19.39 -1.49
CA SER A 121 3.24 20.78 -1.05
C SER A 121 3.53 21.79 -2.17
N GLU A 122 4.54 21.52 -3.01
CA GLU A 122 4.91 22.41 -4.14
C GLU A 122 3.84 22.42 -5.23
N TYR A 123 3.22 21.29 -5.53
CA TYR A 123 2.22 21.17 -6.61
C TYR A 123 0.83 21.64 -6.21
N GLN A 124 0.58 21.89 -4.92
CA GLN A 124 -0.73 22.30 -4.38
C GLN A 124 -1.88 21.43 -4.92
N CYS A 125 -1.63 20.12 -5.03
CA CYS A 125 -2.60 19.15 -5.54
C CYS A 125 -3.39 18.51 -4.42
N ASP A 126 -4.58 18.00 -4.72
CA ASP A 126 -5.40 17.28 -3.75
C ASP A 126 -4.84 15.89 -3.42
N CYS A 127 -4.09 15.30 -4.35
CA CYS A 127 -3.48 13.98 -4.19
C CYS A 127 -2.22 13.86 -5.05
N LEU A 128 -1.16 13.27 -4.47
CA LEU A 128 0.05 12.87 -5.19
C LEU A 128 0.21 11.35 -5.10
N VAL A 129 0.27 10.65 -6.23
CA VAL A 129 0.37 9.20 -6.30
C VAL A 129 1.81 8.78 -6.66
N GLY A 130 2.39 7.91 -5.82
CA GLY A 130 3.65 7.24 -6.14
C GLY A 130 3.39 6.11 -7.16
N MET A 131 4.13 6.13 -8.27
CA MET A 131 3.99 5.13 -9.34
C MET A 131 5.35 4.58 -9.75
N LYS A 132 5.35 3.33 -10.22
CA LYS A 132 6.51 2.66 -10.81
C LYS A 132 6.20 2.29 -12.26
N LYS A 133 7.14 2.57 -13.13
CA LYS A 133 7.12 2.12 -14.53
C LYS A 133 7.58 0.66 -14.59
N ILE A 134 6.79 -0.21 -15.20
CA ILE A 134 7.14 -1.61 -15.43
C ILE A 134 7.01 -1.95 -16.91
N GLU A 135 7.77 -2.94 -17.34
CA GLU A 135 7.62 -3.57 -18.66
C GLU A 135 6.89 -4.90 -18.47
N VAL A 136 5.81 -5.07 -19.22
CA VAL A 136 4.99 -6.30 -19.23
C VAL A 136 5.14 -6.95 -20.59
N GLN A 137 5.80 -8.11 -20.64
CA GLN A 137 5.92 -8.90 -21.84
C GLN A 137 4.73 -9.86 -21.97
N SER A 138 4.06 -9.82 -23.12
CA SER A 138 3.06 -10.83 -23.47
C SER A 138 3.71 -12.21 -23.59
N LEU A 139 3.04 -13.24 -23.09
CA LEU A 139 3.48 -14.63 -23.26
C LEU A 139 3.18 -15.16 -24.67
N TYR A 140 2.34 -14.45 -25.44
CA TYR A 140 1.84 -14.84 -26.75
C TYR A 140 2.13 -13.78 -27.80
N GLY A 141 2.13 -14.19 -29.08
CA GLY A 141 2.02 -13.26 -30.19
C GLY A 141 0.68 -12.52 -30.17
N VAL A 142 0.71 -11.24 -30.45
CA VAL A 142 -0.48 -10.38 -30.53
C VAL A 142 -0.77 -10.06 -31.97
N ILE A 143 -2.02 -10.24 -32.40
CA ILE A 143 -2.48 -9.99 -33.75
C ILE A 143 -3.48 -8.84 -33.71
N ASP A 144 -3.17 -7.76 -34.41
CA ASP A 144 -4.12 -6.69 -34.67
C ASP A 144 -4.88 -7.00 -35.96
N VAL A 145 -6.20 -6.88 -35.94
CA VAL A 145 -7.07 -7.13 -37.09
C VAL A 145 -7.84 -5.87 -37.49
N ASN A 146 -8.20 -5.80 -38.76
CA ASN A 146 -9.13 -4.81 -39.29
C ASN A 146 -10.59 -5.24 -39.01
N ASP A 147 -11.57 -4.36 -39.30
CA ASP A 147 -12.99 -4.64 -39.10
C ASP A 147 -13.49 -5.84 -39.94
N ASP A 148 -12.83 -6.13 -41.04
CA ASP A 148 -13.10 -7.27 -41.92
C ASP A 148 -12.35 -8.56 -41.55
N PHE A 149 -11.74 -8.58 -40.33
CA PHE A 149 -10.90 -9.65 -39.79
C PHE A 149 -9.61 -9.94 -40.59
N SER A 150 -9.25 -9.14 -41.59
CA SER A 150 -7.93 -9.23 -42.20
C SER A 150 -6.84 -8.82 -41.18
N VAL A 151 -5.68 -9.48 -41.24
CA VAL A 151 -4.55 -9.23 -40.35
C VAL A 151 -3.92 -7.90 -40.70
N LYS A 152 -3.87 -6.98 -39.73
CA LYS A 152 -3.21 -5.68 -39.83
C LYS A 152 -1.74 -5.76 -39.41
N ARG A 153 -1.47 -6.47 -38.31
CA ARG A 153 -0.12 -6.60 -37.75
C ARG A 153 -0.03 -7.84 -36.88
N VAL A 154 1.14 -8.46 -36.90
CA VAL A 154 1.50 -9.54 -35.95
C VAL A 154 2.77 -9.12 -35.20
N VAL A 155 2.76 -9.22 -33.89
CA VAL A 155 3.94 -8.93 -33.04
C VAL A 155 4.14 -10.10 -32.11
N GLU A 156 5.28 -10.77 -32.21
CA GLU A 156 5.62 -11.86 -31.29
C GLU A 156 6.04 -11.33 -29.95
N LYS A 157 5.35 -11.79 -28.89
CA LYS A 157 5.64 -11.49 -27.48
C LYS A 157 5.93 -9.99 -27.21
N PRO A 158 5.02 -9.09 -27.61
CA PRO A 158 5.26 -7.66 -27.43
C PRO A 158 5.47 -7.30 -25.98
N THR A 159 6.33 -6.31 -25.75
CA THR A 159 6.51 -5.67 -24.45
C THR A 159 5.75 -4.36 -24.43
N THR A 160 4.88 -4.19 -23.44
CA THR A 160 4.16 -2.95 -23.16
C THR A 160 4.72 -2.29 -21.92
N THR A 161 4.63 -0.99 -21.85
CA THR A 161 5.02 -0.22 -20.65
C THR A 161 3.78 0.20 -19.89
N GLU A 162 3.73 -0.12 -18.60
CA GLU A 162 2.62 0.23 -17.71
C GLU A 162 3.12 1.00 -16.48
N TRP A 163 2.25 1.86 -15.93
CA TRP A 163 2.48 2.52 -14.67
C TRP A 163 1.63 1.84 -13.61
N ILE A 164 2.27 1.35 -12.55
CA ILE A 164 1.61 0.71 -11.40
C ILE A 164 1.91 1.48 -10.11
N ASN A 165 1.01 1.39 -9.13
CA ASN A 165 1.19 1.91 -7.77
C ASN A 165 1.12 0.80 -6.72
#